data_71b62456957062a91f63af1544aa8369
#
_entry.id   71b62456957062a91f63af1544aa8369
#
_cell.length_a   1.000
_cell.length_b   1.000
_cell.length_c   1.000
_cell.angle_alpha   90.00
_cell.angle_beta   90.00
_cell.angle_gamma   90.00
#
_symmetry.space_group_name_H-M   'P 1'
#
loop_
_entity.id
_entity.type
_entity.pdbx_description
1 polymer ?
#
loop_
_entity_poly.entity_id
_entity_poly.type
_entity_poly.pdbx_seq_one_letter_code
_entity_poly.pdbx_strand_id
1 'polypeptide(L)'
;MTASAQSQALAARLAAAVREQAIAAGSDTPAVRGATWRLATVASIVADGNVTTSDGITARRLESYQSPGAGDLIAITQSPGGAWIAWGRLSTGTIAVGETRTVRKPSSTSRDSTTALAADPHLTVDVVPGEYVLDAFIAYDADSAADLKLGWFAPASTAGAWWPGGSDSSNTTLAATTRWGSPPDLTTTALPVAGVGAGTITACRPVATAVVTATGQISLAWAQNASSATPTIVRGQSWLQVRRIA
;
A
#
# COMPACT_ATOMS: atom_id res chain seq x y z
N MET A 1 -58.53 -35.33 -25.50
CA MET A 1 -57.11 -35.07 -25.96
C MET A 1 -56.82 -36.05 -27.07
N THR A 2 -56.47 -35.56 -28.23
CA THR A 2 -56.18 -36.40 -29.39
C THR A 2 -54.81 -37.09 -29.22
N ALA A 3 -54.61 -38.29 -29.73
CA ALA A 3 -53.35 -39.05 -29.70
C ALA A 3 -52.12 -38.24 -30.17
N SER A 4 -52.31 -37.28 -31.08
CA SER A 4 -51.33 -36.34 -31.56
C SER A 4 -50.78 -35.42 -30.46
N ALA A 5 -51.64 -34.88 -29.58
CA ALA A 5 -51.22 -34.01 -28.52
C ALA A 5 -50.38 -34.73 -27.43
N GLN A 6 -50.73 -35.98 -27.16
CA GLN A 6 -49.97 -36.83 -26.23
C GLN A 6 -48.59 -37.18 -26.76
N SER A 7 -48.47 -37.48 -28.05
CA SER A 7 -47.17 -37.75 -28.68
C SER A 7 -46.26 -36.53 -28.69
N GLN A 8 -46.79 -35.33 -28.93
CA GLN A 8 -46.01 -34.07 -28.88
C GLN A 8 -45.54 -33.77 -27.46
N ALA A 9 -46.40 -33.95 -26.45
CA ALA A 9 -46.02 -33.76 -25.04
C ALA A 9 -44.93 -34.74 -24.59
N LEU A 10 -44.97 -36.01 -25.03
CA LEU A 10 -43.95 -36.99 -24.74
C LEU A 10 -42.63 -36.64 -25.38
N ALA A 11 -42.64 -36.25 -26.66
CA ALA A 11 -41.43 -35.82 -27.40
C ALA A 11 -40.78 -34.58 -26.74
N ALA A 12 -41.56 -33.59 -26.27
CA ALA A 12 -41.03 -32.43 -25.57
C ALA A 12 -40.39 -32.80 -24.22
N ARG A 13 -40.98 -33.71 -23.45
CA ARG A 13 -40.41 -34.22 -22.21
C ARG A 13 -39.14 -34.99 -22.41
N LEU A 14 -39.07 -35.82 -23.43
CA LEU A 14 -37.86 -36.56 -23.79
C LEU A 14 -36.73 -35.62 -24.20
N ALA A 15 -37.01 -34.62 -25.02
CA ALA A 15 -36.03 -33.63 -25.46
C ALA A 15 -35.49 -32.81 -24.26
N ALA A 16 -36.34 -32.46 -23.28
CA ALA A 16 -35.95 -31.80 -22.04
C ALA A 16 -35.01 -32.67 -21.21
N ALA A 17 -35.39 -33.94 -20.99
CA ALA A 17 -34.57 -34.89 -20.22
C ALA A 17 -33.17 -35.16 -20.89
N VAL A 18 -33.14 -35.30 -22.21
CA VAL A 18 -31.89 -35.44 -22.93
C VAL A 18 -31.02 -34.22 -22.81
N ARG A 19 -31.61 -33.02 -22.85
CA ARG A 19 -30.86 -31.77 -22.66
C ARG A 19 -30.28 -31.66 -21.25
N GLU A 20 -31.08 -31.97 -20.22
CA GLU A 20 -30.60 -31.98 -18.83
C GLU A 20 -29.46 -32.97 -18.62
N GLN A 21 -29.60 -34.18 -19.18
CA GLN A 21 -28.55 -35.21 -19.09
C GLN A 21 -27.27 -34.81 -19.86
N ALA A 22 -27.40 -34.15 -21.01
CA ALA A 22 -26.26 -33.65 -21.75
C ALA A 22 -25.54 -32.51 -21.02
N ILE A 23 -26.29 -31.61 -20.36
CA ILE A 23 -25.73 -30.55 -19.53
C ILE A 23 -24.99 -31.15 -18.33
N ALA A 24 -25.60 -32.11 -17.62
CA ALA A 24 -24.99 -32.78 -16.48
C ALA A 24 -23.72 -33.52 -16.88
N ALA A 25 -23.76 -34.36 -17.96
CA ALA A 25 -22.60 -35.06 -18.46
C ALA A 25 -21.49 -34.10 -18.93
N GLY A 26 -21.84 -32.94 -19.54
CA GLY A 26 -20.90 -31.91 -19.94
C GLY A 26 -20.25 -31.24 -18.76
N SER A 27 -21.02 -30.94 -17.69
CA SER A 27 -20.49 -30.33 -16.48
C SER A 27 -19.56 -31.24 -15.68
N ASP A 28 -19.75 -32.55 -15.77
CA ASP A 28 -18.93 -33.56 -15.09
C ASP A 28 -17.71 -34.00 -15.88
N THR A 29 -17.66 -33.65 -17.18
CA THR A 29 -16.53 -34.03 -18.06
C THR A 29 -15.48 -32.89 -18.06
N PRO A 30 -14.27 -33.08 -17.53
CA PRO A 30 -13.24 -32.03 -17.42
C PRO A 30 -12.88 -31.35 -18.74
N ALA A 31 -12.93 -32.06 -19.85
CA ALA A 31 -12.63 -31.55 -21.19
C ALA A 31 -13.76 -30.67 -21.78
N VAL A 32 -14.98 -30.81 -21.28
CA VAL A 32 -16.17 -30.09 -21.76
C VAL A 32 -16.55 -28.97 -20.77
N ARG A 33 -16.30 -29.18 -19.49
CA ARG A 33 -16.50 -28.19 -18.45
C ARG A 33 -15.53 -27.03 -18.64
N GLY A 34 -15.99 -25.86 -19.02
CA GLY A 34 -15.18 -24.64 -19.08
C GLY A 34 -14.48 -24.34 -17.75
N ALA A 35 -13.59 -23.37 -17.76
CA ALA A 35 -12.98 -22.89 -16.51
C ALA A 35 -14.06 -22.36 -15.55
N THR A 36 -14.06 -22.90 -14.33
CA THR A 36 -14.95 -22.41 -13.27
C THR A 36 -14.17 -21.48 -12.37
N TRP A 37 -14.75 -20.37 -11.99
CA TRP A 37 -14.14 -19.45 -11.04
C TRP A 37 -15.02 -19.29 -9.79
N ARG A 38 -14.38 -19.01 -8.67
CA ARG A 38 -15.07 -18.69 -7.42
C ARG A 38 -14.15 -17.90 -6.50
N LEU A 39 -14.75 -17.35 -5.45
CA LEU A 39 -14.02 -16.75 -4.35
C LEU A 39 -13.68 -17.82 -3.31
N ALA A 40 -12.50 -17.66 -2.70
CA ALA A 40 -12.04 -18.53 -1.63
C ALA A 40 -11.20 -17.74 -0.63
N THR A 41 -11.20 -18.17 0.63
CA THR A 41 -10.34 -17.59 1.67
C THR A 41 -9.10 -18.44 1.86
N VAL A 42 -7.93 -17.85 1.88
CA VAL A 42 -6.66 -18.54 2.16
C VAL A 42 -6.63 -18.97 3.61
N ALA A 43 -6.45 -20.28 3.85
CA ALA A 43 -6.23 -20.82 5.20
C ALA A 43 -4.74 -20.87 5.54
N SER A 44 -3.89 -21.27 4.58
CA SER A 44 -2.45 -21.37 4.79
C SER A 44 -1.66 -21.18 3.50
N ILE A 45 -0.41 -20.77 3.67
CA ILE A 45 0.57 -20.67 2.58
C ILE A 45 1.37 -21.97 2.57
N VAL A 46 1.47 -22.57 1.39
CA VAL A 46 2.21 -23.82 1.18
C VAL A 46 3.47 -23.52 0.37
N ALA A 47 4.50 -24.33 0.53
CA ALA A 47 5.73 -24.23 -0.26
C ALA A 47 5.43 -24.30 -1.77
N ASP A 48 6.42 -23.95 -2.59
CA ASP A 48 6.39 -24.03 -4.04
C ASP A 48 5.31 -23.17 -4.73
N GLY A 49 4.96 -22.06 -4.11
CA GLY A 49 4.05 -21.09 -4.71
C GLY A 49 2.57 -21.47 -4.64
N ASN A 50 2.18 -22.35 -3.73
CA ASN A 50 0.79 -22.74 -3.52
C ASN A 50 0.16 -22.04 -2.30
N VAL A 51 -1.15 -21.98 -2.29
CA VAL A 51 -1.99 -21.63 -1.11
C VAL A 51 -3.05 -22.69 -0.93
N THR A 52 -3.41 -22.99 0.33
CA THR A 52 -4.56 -23.84 0.65
C THR A 52 -5.70 -22.95 1.13
N THR A 53 -6.87 -23.14 0.60
CA THR A 53 -8.08 -22.38 0.97
C THR A 53 -8.76 -23.02 2.18
N SER A 54 -9.67 -22.29 2.83
CA SER A 54 -10.40 -22.74 4.01
C SER A 54 -11.30 -23.98 3.77
N ASP A 55 -11.63 -24.24 2.53
CA ASP A 55 -12.38 -25.45 2.09
C ASP A 55 -11.44 -26.55 1.54
N GLY A 56 -10.14 -26.46 1.81
CA GLY A 56 -9.16 -27.51 1.56
C GLY A 56 -8.60 -27.57 0.13
N ILE A 57 -8.91 -26.60 -0.74
CA ILE A 57 -8.36 -26.57 -2.10
C ILE A 57 -6.93 -26.05 -2.06
N THR A 58 -6.01 -26.79 -2.69
CA THR A 58 -4.66 -26.29 -2.98
C THR A 58 -4.65 -25.67 -4.37
N ALA A 59 -4.35 -24.36 -4.43
CA ALA A 59 -4.28 -23.61 -5.67
C ALA A 59 -2.87 -23.02 -5.86
N ARG A 60 -2.36 -23.13 -7.10
CA ARG A 60 -1.09 -22.51 -7.47
C ARG A 60 -1.29 -21.01 -7.67
N ARG A 61 -0.46 -20.19 -7.04
CA ARG A 61 -0.50 -18.73 -7.18
C ARG A 61 0.04 -18.28 -8.53
N LEU A 62 -0.55 -17.24 -9.11
CA LEU A 62 0.14 -16.43 -10.09
C LEU A 62 1.30 -15.68 -9.43
N GLU A 63 2.35 -15.40 -10.19
CA GLU A 63 3.51 -14.64 -9.71
C GLU A 63 3.13 -13.21 -9.27
N SER A 64 2.10 -12.64 -9.87
CA SER A 64 1.51 -11.36 -9.49
C SER A 64 0.85 -11.36 -8.10
N TYR A 65 0.47 -12.53 -7.57
CA TYR A 65 -0.07 -12.65 -6.22
C TYR A 65 1.07 -12.72 -5.21
N GLN A 66 1.63 -11.56 -4.92
CA GLN A 66 2.73 -11.39 -3.96
C GLN A 66 2.21 -11.30 -2.52
N SER A 67 3.08 -11.65 -1.56
CA SER A 67 2.81 -11.58 -0.12
C SER A 67 1.45 -12.15 0.30
N PRO A 68 1.16 -13.44 -0.02
CA PRO A 68 -0.08 -14.09 0.40
C PRO A 68 -0.15 -14.16 1.92
N GLY A 69 -1.33 -13.95 2.47
CA GLY A 69 -1.62 -14.06 3.89
C GLY A 69 -2.79 -15.00 4.17
N ALA A 70 -2.78 -15.67 5.34
CA ALA A 70 -3.97 -16.34 5.83
C ALA A 70 -5.09 -15.30 6.06
N GLY A 71 -6.31 -15.61 5.64
CA GLY A 71 -7.43 -14.69 5.65
C GLY A 71 -7.63 -13.90 4.35
N ASP A 72 -6.69 -13.96 3.39
CA ASP A 72 -6.87 -13.31 2.09
C ASP A 72 -8.10 -13.88 1.37
N LEU A 73 -8.99 -12.99 0.91
CA LEU A 73 -10.03 -13.35 -0.05
C LEU A 73 -9.44 -13.31 -1.45
N ILE A 74 -9.49 -14.44 -2.16
CA ILE A 74 -8.88 -14.62 -3.48
C ILE A 74 -9.88 -15.09 -4.51
N ALA A 75 -9.62 -14.78 -5.78
CA ALA A 75 -10.30 -15.42 -6.89
C ALA A 75 -9.50 -16.66 -7.31
N ILE A 76 -10.16 -17.79 -7.41
CA ILE A 76 -9.56 -19.05 -7.92
C ILE A 76 -10.34 -19.57 -9.12
N THR A 77 -9.62 -20.21 -10.03
CA THR A 77 -10.21 -20.91 -11.18
C THR A 77 -9.72 -22.35 -11.23
N GLN A 78 -10.59 -23.25 -11.69
CA GLN A 78 -10.19 -24.61 -11.98
C GLN A 78 -10.10 -24.81 -13.50
N SER A 79 -8.96 -25.30 -13.95
CA SER A 79 -8.78 -25.71 -15.36
C SER A 79 -9.63 -26.92 -15.68
N PRO A 80 -9.92 -27.20 -16.96
CA PRO A 80 -10.58 -28.44 -17.37
C PRO A 80 -9.87 -29.72 -16.89
N GLY A 81 -8.54 -29.67 -16.71
CA GLY A 81 -7.75 -30.75 -16.15
C GLY A 81 -7.76 -30.88 -14.63
N GLY A 82 -8.56 -30.08 -13.93
CA GLY A 82 -8.74 -30.15 -12.47
C GLY A 82 -7.74 -29.34 -11.64
N ALA A 83 -6.71 -28.73 -12.26
CA ALA A 83 -5.75 -27.89 -11.53
C ALA A 83 -6.36 -26.55 -11.13
N TRP A 84 -6.08 -26.11 -9.89
CA TRP A 84 -6.54 -24.83 -9.38
C TRP A 84 -5.46 -23.76 -9.50
N ILE A 85 -5.86 -22.56 -9.90
CA ILE A 85 -5.01 -21.36 -10.00
C ILE A 85 -5.62 -20.26 -9.16
N ALA A 86 -4.82 -19.65 -8.29
CA ALA A 86 -5.16 -18.47 -7.53
C ALA A 86 -4.70 -17.21 -8.30
N TRP A 87 -5.64 -16.40 -8.75
CA TRP A 87 -5.37 -15.18 -9.54
C TRP A 87 -4.78 -14.05 -8.72
N GLY A 88 -5.21 -13.93 -7.46
CA GLY A 88 -4.74 -12.88 -6.59
C GLY A 88 -5.75 -12.53 -5.50
N ARG A 89 -5.32 -11.63 -4.62
CA ARG A 89 -6.14 -11.09 -3.55
C ARG A 89 -7.18 -10.12 -4.12
N LEU A 90 -8.40 -10.23 -3.67
CA LEU A 90 -9.43 -9.21 -3.85
C LEU A 90 -9.23 -8.13 -2.77
N SER A 91 -9.26 -6.89 -3.19
CA SER A 91 -9.20 -5.78 -2.23
C SER A 91 -10.45 -5.81 -1.35
N THR A 92 -10.25 -5.84 -0.04
CA THR A 92 -11.32 -5.72 0.97
C THR A 92 -11.41 -4.30 1.55
N GLY A 93 -10.55 -3.39 1.07
CA GLY A 93 -10.45 -2.02 1.56
C GLY A 93 -10.09 -1.01 0.47
N THR A 94 -10.05 0.25 0.86
CA THR A 94 -9.76 1.38 -0.05
C THR A 94 -8.29 1.47 -0.46
N ILE A 95 -7.38 0.76 0.23
CA ILE A 95 -5.94 0.74 -0.06
C ILE A 95 -5.50 -0.72 -0.11
N ALA A 96 -5.11 -1.19 -1.29
CA ALA A 96 -4.66 -2.56 -1.48
C ALA A 96 -3.23 -2.76 -0.95
N VAL A 97 -2.91 -4.00 -0.53
CA VAL A 97 -1.52 -4.39 -0.24
C VAL A 97 -0.72 -4.34 -1.54
N GLY A 98 0.44 -3.72 -1.50
CA GLY A 98 1.28 -3.43 -2.66
C GLY A 98 0.96 -2.08 -3.33
N GLU A 99 -0.19 -1.45 -2.99
CA GLU A 99 -0.54 -0.14 -3.52
C GLU A 99 0.45 0.92 -3.04
N THR A 100 0.89 1.73 -3.98
CA THR A 100 1.78 2.87 -3.74
C THR A 100 1.01 4.15 -4.03
N ARG A 101 0.97 5.06 -3.06
CA ARG A 101 0.40 6.40 -3.19
C ARG A 101 1.51 7.42 -3.14
N THR A 102 1.52 8.31 -4.11
CA THR A 102 2.51 9.39 -4.20
C THR A 102 1.79 10.72 -4.26
N VAL A 103 2.17 11.63 -3.37
CA VAL A 103 1.74 13.02 -3.40
C VAL A 103 2.94 13.91 -3.66
N ARG A 104 2.74 14.92 -4.47
CA ARG A 104 3.75 15.91 -4.81
C ARG A 104 3.28 17.28 -4.36
N LYS A 105 4.20 18.06 -3.80
CA LYS A 105 3.95 19.43 -3.40
C LYS A 105 3.82 20.34 -4.63
N PRO A 106 2.65 20.95 -4.88
CA PRO A 106 2.44 21.78 -6.08
C PRO A 106 3.12 23.13 -5.99
N SER A 107 3.27 23.67 -4.78
CA SER A 107 3.86 24.98 -4.50
C SER A 107 4.69 24.95 -3.23
N SER A 108 5.62 25.88 -3.11
CA SER A 108 6.43 26.04 -1.90
C SER A 108 5.59 26.58 -0.74
N THR A 109 5.91 26.17 0.48
CA THR A 109 5.38 26.76 1.72
C THR A 109 6.53 27.23 2.59
N SER A 110 6.34 28.35 3.29
CA SER A 110 7.31 28.93 4.20
C SER A 110 6.79 28.94 5.63
N ARG A 111 7.71 28.87 6.58
CA ARG A 111 7.47 29.09 8.02
C ARG A 111 8.64 29.85 8.60
N ASP A 112 8.31 30.82 9.42
CA ASP A 112 9.27 31.62 10.16
C ASP A 112 8.82 31.74 11.63
N SER A 113 9.74 32.19 12.47
CA SER A 113 9.48 32.53 13.87
C SER A 113 8.80 31.40 14.68
N THR A 114 8.93 30.14 14.25
CA THR A 114 8.27 29.01 14.93
C THR A 114 9.10 27.72 14.87
N THR A 115 9.16 27.04 16.00
CA THR A 115 9.75 25.69 16.13
C THR A 115 8.68 24.63 16.34
N ALA A 116 7.40 25.01 16.35
CA ALA A 116 6.30 24.08 16.48
C ALA A 116 6.10 23.29 15.18
N LEU A 117 6.18 21.96 15.25
CA LEU A 117 5.89 21.10 14.11
C LEU A 117 4.43 21.27 13.67
N ALA A 118 4.23 21.37 12.36
CA ALA A 118 2.91 21.31 11.77
C ALA A 118 2.96 20.43 10.50
N ALA A 119 1.86 19.76 10.17
CA ALA A 119 1.76 18.98 8.94
C ALA A 119 2.00 19.86 7.70
N ASP A 120 2.70 19.32 6.71
CA ASP A 120 2.73 19.96 5.40
C ASP A 120 1.38 19.76 4.71
N PRO A 121 0.75 20.81 4.18
CA PRO A 121 -0.60 20.72 3.61
C PRO A 121 -0.69 19.86 2.36
N HIS A 122 0.44 19.53 1.72
CA HIS A 122 0.48 18.79 0.46
C HIS A 122 1.16 17.41 0.59
N LEU A 123 1.95 17.19 1.65
CA LEU A 123 2.68 15.94 1.87
C LEU A 123 1.95 15.08 2.91
N THR A 124 0.71 14.74 2.58
CA THR A 124 -0.23 14.00 3.42
C THR A 124 -0.90 12.91 2.60
N VAL A 125 -0.96 11.69 3.12
CA VAL A 125 -1.54 10.51 2.47
C VAL A 125 -2.50 9.82 3.43
N ASP A 126 -3.69 9.48 2.94
CA ASP A 126 -4.65 8.66 3.70
C ASP A 126 -4.14 7.23 3.81
N VAL A 127 -4.30 6.65 4.99
CA VAL A 127 -3.90 5.28 5.33
C VAL A 127 -5.02 4.54 6.06
N VAL A 128 -5.01 3.23 5.97
CA VAL A 128 -5.87 2.31 6.73
C VAL A 128 -4.99 1.39 7.58
N PRO A 129 -5.54 0.62 8.53
CA PRO A 129 -4.74 -0.36 9.27
C PRO A 129 -3.90 -1.25 8.36
N GLY A 130 -2.61 -1.41 8.70
CA GLY A 130 -1.63 -2.17 7.91
C GLY A 130 -0.20 -1.72 8.14
N GLU A 131 0.72 -2.32 7.42
CA GLU A 131 2.13 -1.99 7.44
C GLU A 131 2.54 -1.20 6.21
N TYR A 132 3.39 -0.19 6.40
CA TYR A 132 3.76 0.76 5.36
C TYR A 132 5.25 1.02 5.34
N VAL A 133 5.76 1.28 4.13
CA VAL A 133 7.05 1.91 3.89
C VAL A 133 6.81 3.31 3.34
N LEU A 134 7.50 4.28 3.91
CA LEU A 134 7.46 5.68 3.52
C LEU A 134 8.80 6.07 2.92
N ASP A 135 8.76 6.82 1.83
CA ASP A 135 9.92 7.43 1.18
C ASP A 135 9.54 8.85 0.75
N ALA A 136 10.37 9.82 1.07
CA ALA A 136 10.10 11.20 0.70
C ALA A 136 11.37 11.87 0.18
N PHE A 137 11.20 12.80 -0.74
CA PHE A 137 12.24 13.73 -1.16
C PHE A 137 11.80 15.14 -0.81
N ILE A 138 12.56 15.81 0.04
CA ILE A 138 12.25 17.13 0.56
C ILE A 138 13.32 18.11 0.09
N ALA A 139 13.00 18.90 -0.91
CA ALA A 139 13.79 20.03 -1.31
C ALA A 139 13.42 21.23 -0.42
N TYR A 140 14.41 21.84 0.19
CA TYR A 140 14.17 22.93 1.13
C TYR A 140 15.26 24.00 1.07
N ASP A 141 14.92 25.14 1.63
CA ASP A 141 15.80 26.29 1.82
C ASP A 141 15.66 26.70 3.28
N ALA A 142 16.76 26.65 4.01
CA ALA A 142 16.80 27.02 5.43
C ALA A 142 18.10 27.75 5.73
N ASP A 143 17.98 28.80 6.54
CA ASP A 143 19.14 29.46 7.13
C ASP A 143 19.93 28.45 7.99
N SER A 144 21.26 28.50 7.92
CA SER A 144 22.16 27.63 8.70
C SER A 144 22.05 27.83 10.22
N ALA A 145 21.50 28.95 10.68
CA ALA A 145 21.20 29.18 12.09
C ALA A 145 19.82 28.65 12.52
N ALA A 146 18.91 28.47 11.56
CA ALA A 146 17.55 28.00 11.81
C ALA A 146 17.38 26.51 11.58
N ASP A 147 18.05 25.95 10.57
CA ASP A 147 17.88 24.57 10.12
C ASP A 147 16.43 24.19 9.78
N LEU A 148 16.23 23.00 9.24
CA LEU A 148 14.91 22.39 9.07
C LEU A 148 14.72 21.27 10.11
N LYS A 149 13.64 21.30 10.86
CA LYS A 149 13.21 20.24 11.74
C LYS A 149 12.11 19.43 11.07
N LEU A 150 12.29 18.11 10.99
CA LEU A 150 11.35 17.17 10.39
C LEU A 150 10.76 16.25 11.44
N GLY A 151 9.55 15.78 11.20
CA GLY A 151 8.84 14.79 11.98
C GLY A 151 7.68 14.21 11.18
N TRP A 152 6.96 13.32 11.79
CA TRP A 152 5.80 12.69 11.18
C TRP A 152 4.57 12.84 12.08
N PHE A 153 3.42 13.09 11.46
CA PHE A 153 2.13 12.92 12.10
C PHE A 153 1.46 11.69 11.50
N ALA A 154 0.90 10.85 12.36
CA ALA A 154 0.26 9.61 11.98
C ALA A 154 -0.96 9.36 12.86
N PRO A 155 -1.87 8.43 12.48
CA PRO A 155 -2.99 8.03 13.33
C PRO A 155 -2.54 7.57 14.71
N ALA A 156 -3.42 7.67 15.69
CA ALA A 156 -3.15 7.22 17.06
C ALA A 156 -2.66 5.76 17.08
N SER A 157 -1.73 5.47 18.00
CA SER A 157 -1.12 4.14 18.17
C SER A 157 -0.37 3.60 16.93
N THR A 158 0.06 4.49 16.03
CA THR A 158 0.99 4.10 14.97
C THR A 158 2.38 3.90 15.59
N ALA A 159 2.96 2.73 15.38
CA ALA A 159 4.35 2.42 15.72
C ALA A 159 5.22 2.46 14.47
N GLY A 160 6.49 2.81 14.62
CA GLY A 160 7.41 2.81 13.48
C GLY A 160 8.74 3.47 13.81
N ALA A 161 9.61 3.44 12.83
CA ALA A 161 10.92 4.05 12.93
C ALA A 161 11.24 4.81 11.64
N TRP A 162 12.06 5.86 11.74
CA TRP A 162 12.37 6.68 10.59
C TRP A 162 13.77 7.26 10.61
N TRP A 163 14.19 7.82 9.50
CA TRP A 163 15.47 8.49 9.33
C TRP A 163 15.33 9.68 8.38
N PRO A 164 15.93 10.85 8.67
CA PRO A 164 15.76 12.05 7.85
C PRO A 164 16.53 12.01 6.52
N GLY A 165 17.57 11.19 6.39
CA GLY A 165 18.34 11.06 5.15
C GLY A 165 18.95 12.37 4.65
N GLY A 166 19.42 13.22 5.55
CA GLY A 166 20.01 14.52 5.25
C GLY A 166 21.25 14.81 6.09
N SER A 167 21.86 15.97 5.83
CA SER A 167 23.02 16.43 6.58
C SER A 167 22.67 16.74 8.02
N ASP A 168 23.60 16.48 8.93
CA ASP A 168 23.45 16.83 10.35
C ASP A 168 23.45 18.37 10.52
N SER A 169 22.56 18.89 11.34
CA SER A 169 22.47 20.32 11.68
C SER A 169 23.73 20.89 12.36
N SER A 170 24.59 20.05 12.89
CA SER A 170 25.90 20.47 13.40
C SER A 170 26.96 20.70 12.30
N ASN A 171 26.62 20.46 11.03
CA ASN A 171 27.56 20.47 9.92
C ASN A 171 27.11 21.50 8.88
N THR A 172 27.83 22.62 8.83
CA THR A 172 27.55 23.75 7.95
C THR A 172 28.12 23.60 6.53
N THR A 173 28.75 22.46 6.22
CA THR A 173 29.35 22.18 4.91
C THR A 173 28.67 21.00 4.23
N LEU A 174 28.55 21.03 2.90
CA LEU A 174 28.00 19.97 2.05
C LEU A 174 28.74 18.61 2.15
N ALA A 175 29.84 18.53 2.86
CA ALA A 175 30.62 17.32 3.11
C ALA A 175 30.13 16.51 4.32
N ALA A 176 28.86 16.60 4.62
CA ALA A 176 28.27 16.09 5.84
C ALA A 176 28.21 14.56 5.91
N THR A 177 28.61 14.03 7.04
CA THR A 177 28.43 12.64 7.43
C THR A 177 26.97 12.35 7.74
N THR A 178 26.39 11.40 7.04
CA THR A 178 25.10 10.81 7.44
C THR A 178 25.31 10.12 8.78
N ARG A 179 24.55 10.51 9.80
CA ARG A 179 24.56 9.79 11.07
C ARG A 179 23.87 8.43 10.90
N TRP A 180 24.57 7.38 11.30
CA TRP A 180 24.00 6.06 11.50
C TRP A 180 23.87 5.85 13.01
N GLY A 181 22.65 5.74 13.50
CA GLY A 181 22.33 5.51 14.91
C GLY A 181 21.08 4.64 15.00
N SER A 182 20.58 4.46 16.21
CA SER A 182 19.30 3.78 16.42
C SER A 182 18.21 4.62 15.73
N PRO A 183 17.38 4.04 14.86
CA PRO A 183 16.30 4.79 14.22
C PRO A 183 15.34 5.31 15.30
N PRO A 184 15.01 6.62 15.28
CA PRO A 184 14.07 7.17 16.24
C PRO A 184 12.63 6.71 15.96
N ASP A 185 11.80 6.80 16.99
CA ASP A 185 10.37 6.54 16.89
C ASP A 185 9.71 7.52 15.91
N LEU A 186 8.80 6.99 15.08
CA LEU A 186 8.15 7.74 14.00
C LEU A 186 7.33 8.92 14.52
N THR A 187 6.62 8.75 15.62
CA THR A 187 5.57 9.68 16.07
C THR A 187 6.00 10.62 17.19
N THR A 188 7.08 10.27 17.90
CA THR A 188 7.49 11.01 19.09
C THR A 188 8.76 11.82 18.91
N THR A 189 9.55 11.53 17.87
CA THR A 189 10.86 12.15 17.67
C THR A 189 10.90 13.02 16.41
N ALA A 190 11.29 14.26 16.57
CA ALA A 190 11.63 15.16 15.48
C ALA A 190 13.15 15.27 15.34
N LEU A 191 13.64 15.34 14.12
CA LEU A 191 15.08 15.43 13.84
C LEU A 191 15.41 16.67 13.00
N PRO A 192 16.47 17.39 13.34
CA PRO A 192 16.97 18.49 12.52
C PRO A 192 17.80 17.95 11.33
N VAL A 193 17.72 18.67 10.22
CA VAL A 193 18.62 18.57 9.07
C VAL A 193 19.18 19.94 8.74
N ALA A 194 20.43 19.99 8.34
CA ALA A 194 21.19 21.23 8.18
C ALA A 194 20.58 22.17 7.14
N GLY A 195 20.42 23.44 7.50
CA GLY A 195 20.30 24.54 6.57
C GLY A 195 21.66 24.94 6.01
N VAL A 196 21.73 25.24 4.72
CA VAL A 196 22.98 25.65 4.06
C VAL A 196 23.06 27.15 3.79
N GLY A 197 22.06 27.90 4.26
CA GLY A 197 21.93 29.34 4.11
C GLY A 197 20.68 29.77 3.34
N ALA A 198 20.08 30.87 3.72
CA ALA A 198 18.90 31.41 3.08
C ALA A 198 19.13 31.66 1.58
N GLY A 199 18.17 31.26 0.75
CA GLY A 199 18.28 31.34 -0.71
C GLY A 199 18.99 30.16 -1.36
N THR A 200 19.59 29.23 -0.59
CA THR A 200 20.26 28.05 -1.10
C THR A 200 19.40 26.81 -0.92
N ILE A 201 19.05 26.17 -2.03
CA ILE A 201 18.23 24.94 -2.01
C ILE A 201 19.11 23.74 -1.73
N THR A 202 18.73 22.96 -0.75
CA THR A 202 19.28 21.63 -0.46
C THR A 202 18.17 20.59 -0.39
N ALA A 203 18.50 19.33 -0.14
CA ALA A 203 17.49 18.27 -0.03
C ALA A 203 17.87 17.23 1.02
N CYS A 204 16.83 16.57 1.55
CA CYS A 204 16.95 15.36 2.35
C CYS A 204 15.95 14.30 1.85
N ARG A 205 16.17 13.06 2.27
CA ARG A 205 15.33 11.91 1.87
C ARG A 205 14.85 11.14 3.10
N PRO A 206 13.82 11.63 3.79
CA PRO A 206 13.23 10.92 4.92
C PRO A 206 12.67 9.57 4.46
N VAL A 207 13.04 8.51 5.19
CA VAL A 207 12.52 7.15 5.00
C VAL A 207 11.97 6.64 6.31
N ALA A 208 10.89 5.84 6.24
CA ALA A 208 10.27 5.30 7.45
C ALA A 208 9.59 3.97 7.18
N THR A 209 9.33 3.24 8.28
CA THR A 209 8.37 2.16 8.37
C THR A 209 7.29 2.54 9.35
N ALA A 210 6.04 2.11 9.11
CA ALA A 210 4.93 2.39 9.98
C ALA A 210 3.99 1.18 10.08
N VAL A 211 3.59 0.84 11.31
CA VAL A 211 2.50 -0.09 11.60
C VAL A 211 1.32 0.74 12.06
N VAL A 212 0.33 0.88 11.22
CA VAL A 212 -0.86 1.70 11.42
C VAL A 212 -1.99 0.83 11.94
N THR A 213 -2.60 1.22 13.05
CA THR A 213 -3.70 0.45 13.68
C THR A 213 -5.08 1.08 13.47
N ALA A 214 -5.13 2.35 13.03
CA ALA A 214 -6.37 3.08 12.80
C ALA A 214 -6.35 3.81 11.45
N THR A 215 -7.50 3.94 10.81
CA THR A 215 -7.64 4.76 9.60
C THR A 215 -7.39 6.23 9.92
N GLY A 216 -6.67 6.92 9.06
CA GLY A 216 -6.36 8.33 9.19
C GLY A 216 -5.37 8.81 8.14
N GLN A 217 -4.49 9.73 8.51
CA GLN A 217 -3.50 10.30 7.59
C GLN A 217 -2.09 10.18 8.15
N ILE A 218 -1.13 9.88 7.29
CA ILE A 218 0.29 10.08 7.55
C ILE A 218 0.71 11.36 6.84
N SER A 219 1.34 12.28 7.57
CA SER A 219 1.80 13.56 7.06
C SER A 219 3.25 13.80 7.43
N LEU A 220 4.04 14.30 6.48
CA LEU A 220 5.30 14.91 6.84
C LEU A 220 5.02 16.19 7.61
N ALA A 221 5.62 16.34 8.80
CA ALA A 221 5.55 17.53 9.62
C ALA A 221 6.91 18.23 9.65
N TRP A 222 6.91 19.54 9.66
CA TRP A 222 8.15 20.31 9.69
C TRP A 222 8.00 21.67 10.36
N ALA A 223 9.12 22.21 10.80
CA ALA A 223 9.26 23.54 11.37
C ALA A 223 10.71 24.03 11.22
N GLN A 224 11.01 25.22 11.68
CA GLN A 224 12.39 25.63 11.99
C GLN A 224 12.91 24.82 13.19
N ASN A 225 14.19 24.44 13.16
CA ASN A 225 14.81 23.83 14.33
C ASN A 225 15.12 24.86 15.42
N ALA A 226 15.64 26.02 15.03
CA ALA A 226 15.71 27.19 15.87
C ALA A 226 14.84 28.32 15.29
N SER A 227 14.14 29.05 16.16
CA SER A 227 13.26 30.15 15.72
C SER A 227 14.07 31.26 15.06
N SER A 228 13.69 31.64 13.84
CA SER A 228 14.32 32.72 13.07
C SER A 228 13.26 33.48 12.28
N ALA A 229 13.44 34.79 12.16
CA ALA A 229 12.61 35.62 11.28
C ALA A 229 12.92 35.34 9.77
N THR A 230 14.07 34.74 9.45
CA THR A 230 14.38 34.27 8.11
C THR A 230 13.59 33.00 7.83
N PRO A 231 12.72 32.97 6.81
CA PRO A 231 11.86 31.81 6.58
C PRO A 231 12.64 30.56 6.20
N THR A 232 12.23 29.42 6.73
CA THR A 232 12.52 28.10 6.18
C THR A 232 11.43 27.74 5.17
N ILE A 233 11.81 27.26 3.97
CA ILE A 233 10.90 27.04 2.85
C ILE A 233 11.02 25.57 2.40
N VAL A 234 9.92 24.83 2.43
CA VAL A 234 9.82 23.52 1.76
C VAL A 234 9.30 23.73 0.34
N ARG A 235 10.07 23.31 -0.64
CA ARG A 235 9.91 23.65 -2.05
C ARG A 235 8.90 22.74 -2.77
N GLY A 236 8.30 23.26 -3.85
CA GLY A 236 7.29 22.58 -4.67
C GLY A 236 7.79 21.33 -5.42
N GLN A 237 9.10 21.03 -5.41
CA GLN A 237 9.66 19.79 -5.95
C GLN A 237 9.56 18.58 -5.00
N SER A 238 9.18 18.83 -3.75
CA SER A 238 9.09 17.80 -2.71
C SER A 238 7.94 16.82 -3.00
N TRP A 239 8.13 15.56 -2.61
CA TRP A 239 7.12 14.54 -2.73
C TRP A 239 7.20 13.55 -1.55
N LEU A 240 6.09 12.87 -1.29
CA LEU A 240 5.95 11.77 -0.33
C LEU A 240 5.33 10.58 -1.04
N GLN A 241 5.94 9.41 -0.87
CA GLN A 241 5.43 8.13 -1.32
C GLN A 241 5.18 7.22 -0.12
N VAL A 242 4.01 6.60 -0.10
CA VAL A 242 3.60 5.65 0.94
C VAL A 242 3.15 4.37 0.24
N ARG A 243 3.78 3.24 0.57
CA ARG A 243 3.45 1.93 0.03
C ARG A 243 2.97 1.01 1.14
N ARG A 244 1.77 0.46 0.99
CA ARG A 244 1.26 -0.58 1.88
C ARG A 244 1.94 -1.91 1.57
N ILE A 245 2.51 -2.57 2.58
CA ILE A 245 3.23 -3.84 2.43
C ILE A 245 2.52 -5.02 3.11
N ALA A 246 1.65 -4.73 4.07
CA ALA A 246 0.78 -5.74 4.71
C ALA A 246 -0.54 -5.11 5.23
#